data_8466dd2899ac9cb585fd0015403e17e3
#
_entry.id   8466dd2899ac9cb585fd0015403e17e3
#
_cell.length_a   1.000
_cell.length_b   1.000
_cell.length_c   1.000
_cell.angle_alpha   90.00
_cell.angle_beta   90.00
_cell.angle_gamma   90.00
#
_symmetry.space_group_name_H-M   'P 1'
#
loop_
_entity.id
_entity.type
_entity.pdbx_description
1 polymer ?
#
loop_
_entity_poly.entity_id
_entity_poly.type
_entity_poly.pdbx_seq_one_letter_code
_entity_poly.pdbx_strand_id
1 'polypeptide(L)'
;IYETLQTASQIGDPAEAEPLYVQANNAIRELVPMVPIANGASASAALATVENAHFRPFGAPLFAKVDPGKDTFVFMQNAEPISLFCQDETDGESLAPCQQVVETLFGYAIDSGDVVPELATECVSNEDTSVWTCTLREGVTFHDGSSMDANDVVASWAAGIDAANPNHIGNTGAFEYYS
;
A
#
# COMPACT_ATOMS: atom_id res chain seq x y z
N ILE A 1 19.65 -3.64 18.54
CA ILE A 1 18.88 -3.11 17.40
C ILE A 1 17.60 -3.93 17.22
N TYR A 2 17.68 -5.23 16.98
CA TYR A 2 16.50 -6.07 16.73
C TYR A 2 15.50 -6.02 17.91
N GLU A 3 15.95 -6.26 19.12
CA GLU A 3 15.11 -6.19 20.33
C GLU A 3 14.48 -4.79 20.51
N THR A 4 15.23 -3.73 20.23
CA THR A 4 14.73 -2.35 20.31
C THR A 4 13.61 -2.09 19.30
N LEU A 5 13.78 -2.60 18.07
CA LEU A 5 12.75 -2.48 17.03
C LEU A 5 11.51 -3.31 17.36
N GLN A 6 11.69 -4.54 17.87
CA GLN A 6 10.56 -5.36 18.33
C GLN A 6 9.79 -4.68 19.48
N THR A 7 10.49 -4.07 20.43
CA THR A 7 9.82 -3.32 21.51
C THR A 7 9.08 -2.12 20.97
N ALA A 8 9.69 -1.37 20.06
CA ALA A 8 9.05 -0.20 19.45
C ALA A 8 7.77 -0.56 18.66
N SER A 9 7.78 -1.70 17.95
CA SER A 9 6.63 -2.15 17.14
C SER A 9 5.42 -2.59 17.97
N GLN A 10 5.61 -2.85 19.27
CA GLN A 10 4.53 -3.22 20.20
C GLN A 10 3.91 -2.02 20.93
N ILE A 11 4.38 -0.80 20.64
CA ILE A 11 3.86 0.43 21.25
C ILE A 11 2.91 1.10 20.26
N GLY A 12 1.63 1.21 20.65
CA GLY A 12 0.60 1.79 19.81
C GLY A 12 0.67 3.33 19.69
N ASP A 13 1.30 4.01 20.65
CA ASP A 13 1.50 5.46 20.60
C ASP A 13 2.81 5.80 19.86
N PRO A 14 2.74 6.45 18.69
CA PRO A 14 3.92 6.83 17.92
C PRO A 14 4.91 7.71 18.72
N ALA A 15 4.42 8.58 19.59
CA ALA A 15 5.28 9.46 20.38
C ALA A 15 6.09 8.69 21.45
N GLU A 16 5.54 7.59 21.96
CA GLU A 16 6.24 6.71 22.88
C GLU A 16 7.20 5.76 22.14
N ALA A 17 6.88 5.34 20.91
CA ALA A 17 7.70 4.47 20.08
C ALA A 17 8.91 5.20 19.47
N GLU A 18 8.77 6.49 19.12
CA GLU A 18 9.78 7.28 18.41
C GLU A 18 11.18 7.22 19.07
N PRO A 19 11.36 7.38 20.39
CA PRO A 19 12.69 7.31 21.00
C PRO A 19 13.42 5.99 20.75
N LEU A 20 12.70 4.88 20.69
CA LEU A 20 13.26 3.56 20.43
C LEU A 20 13.68 3.42 18.95
N TYR A 21 12.88 3.93 18.02
CA TYR A 21 13.26 3.98 16.61
C TYR A 21 14.49 4.87 16.39
N VAL A 22 14.57 6.02 17.06
CA VAL A 22 15.75 6.90 17.04
C VAL A 22 16.98 6.17 17.59
N GLN A 23 16.85 5.44 18.69
CA GLN A 23 17.94 4.63 19.27
C GLN A 23 18.42 3.56 18.29
N ALA A 24 17.50 2.80 17.69
CA ALA A 24 17.84 1.76 16.72
C ALA A 24 18.52 2.35 15.47
N ASN A 25 18.01 3.46 14.96
CA ASN A 25 18.59 4.16 13.81
C ASN A 25 20.02 4.67 14.09
N ASN A 26 20.25 5.24 15.26
CA ASN A 26 21.59 5.67 15.67
C ASN A 26 22.57 4.49 15.77
N ALA A 27 22.13 3.36 16.34
CA ALA A 27 22.96 2.16 16.41
C ALA A 27 23.27 1.57 15.03
N ILE A 28 22.32 1.59 14.09
CA ILE A 28 22.55 1.22 12.69
C ILE A 28 23.57 2.15 12.04
N ARG A 29 23.44 3.46 12.26
CA ARG A 29 24.37 4.45 11.71
C ARG A 29 25.81 4.24 12.23
N GLU A 30 26.00 3.85 13.48
CA GLU A 30 27.31 3.56 14.04
C GLU A 30 27.98 2.34 13.41
N LEU A 31 27.18 1.35 12.97
CA LEU A 31 27.68 0.16 12.28
C LEU A 31 28.10 0.44 10.82
N VAL A 32 27.66 1.57 10.24
CA VAL A 32 27.93 1.97 8.86
C VAL A 32 27.67 0.84 7.85
N PRO A 33 26.48 0.18 7.87
CA PRO A 33 26.20 -0.93 6.96
C PRO A 33 26.13 -0.50 5.50
N MET A 34 25.90 0.80 5.26
CA MET A 34 25.89 1.41 3.94
C MET A 34 26.36 2.87 4.01
N VAL A 35 26.87 3.38 2.92
CA VAL A 35 27.24 4.78 2.76
C VAL A 35 26.26 5.41 1.77
N PRO A 36 25.33 6.27 2.18
CA PRO A 36 24.47 6.99 1.26
C PRO A 36 25.31 7.93 0.37
N ILE A 37 25.23 7.77 -0.94
CA ILE A 37 25.96 8.58 -1.90
C ILE A 37 25.05 9.66 -2.51
N ALA A 38 23.84 9.26 -2.88
CA ALA A 38 22.84 10.14 -3.49
C ALA A 38 21.44 9.56 -3.32
N ASN A 39 20.46 10.43 -3.30
CA ASN A 39 19.04 10.07 -3.44
C ASN A 39 18.65 10.19 -4.91
N GLY A 40 18.02 9.14 -5.45
CA GLY A 40 17.44 9.21 -6.77
C GLY A 40 16.22 10.16 -6.80
N ALA A 41 15.92 10.65 -7.97
CA ALA A 41 14.69 11.41 -8.23
C ALA A 41 13.93 10.75 -9.38
N SER A 42 12.63 10.74 -9.28
CA SER A 42 11.73 10.33 -10.35
C SER A 42 11.02 11.55 -10.92
N ALA A 43 10.76 11.51 -12.22
CA ALA A 43 10.02 12.56 -12.90
C ALA A 43 8.92 11.96 -13.76
N SER A 44 7.79 12.63 -13.81
CA SER A 44 6.69 12.33 -14.71
C SER A 44 6.46 13.49 -15.66
N ALA A 45 6.04 13.20 -16.86
CA ALA A 45 5.67 14.22 -17.84
C ALA A 45 4.26 13.90 -18.39
N ALA A 46 3.45 14.93 -18.51
CA ALA A 46 2.12 14.84 -19.11
C ALA A 46 1.99 15.90 -20.22
N LEU A 47 1.08 15.66 -21.17
CA LEU A 47 0.71 16.69 -22.13
C LEU A 47 0.05 17.87 -21.38
N ALA A 48 0.29 19.08 -21.85
CA ALA A 48 -0.27 20.29 -21.23
C ALA A 48 -1.81 20.34 -21.24
N THR A 49 -2.46 19.50 -22.01
CA THR A 49 -3.92 19.35 -22.08
C THR A 49 -4.48 18.39 -21.04
N VAL A 50 -3.62 17.66 -20.32
CA VAL A 50 -4.04 16.74 -19.24
C VAL A 50 -4.16 17.54 -17.95
N GLU A 51 -5.35 17.55 -17.37
CA GLU A 51 -5.60 18.20 -16.10
C GLU A 51 -5.47 17.20 -14.93
N ASN A 52 -5.09 17.71 -13.78
CA ASN A 52 -4.89 16.92 -12.54
C ASN A 52 -3.85 15.79 -12.68
N ALA A 53 -2.93 15.89 -13.65
CA ALA A 53 -1.78 15.00 -13.68
C ALA A 53 -0.97 15.17 -12.39
N HIS A 54 -0.68 14.07 -11.71
CA HIS A 54 -0.01 14.09 -10.42
C HIS A 54 1.00 12.96 -10.31
N PHE A 55 1.94 13.15 -9.40
CA PHE A 55 2.89 12.14 -8.97
C PHE A 55 2.63 11.84 -7.49
N ARG A 56 2.58 10.57 -7.13
CA ARG A 56 2.40 10.15 -5.75
C ARG A 56 3.74 9.74 -5.14
N PRO A 57 4.01 10.09 -3.88
CA PRO A 57 5.19 9.59 -3.16
C PRO A 57 5.20 8.07 -3.05
N PHE A 58 4.02 7.47 -2.91
CA PHE A 58 3.81 6.03 -2.84
C PHE A 58 2.73 5.59 -3.84
N GLY A 59 3.06 4.58 -4.63
CA GLY A 59 2.15 4.00 -5.63
C GLY A 59 2.08 4.77 -6.95
N ALA A 60 1.25 4.27 -7.84
CA ALA A 60 1.00 4.86 -9.15
C ALA A 60 0.04 6.06 -9.07
N PRO A 61 0.02 6.95 -10.09
CA PRO A 61 -1.04 7.95 -10.20
C PRO A 61 -2.42 7.30 -10.23
N LEU A 62 -3.41 7.95 -9.63
CA LEU A 62 -4.81 7.50 -9.65
C LEU A 62 -5.48 8.03 -10.93
N PHE A 63 -5.68 7.17 -11.91
CA PHE A 63 -6.22 7.56 -13.22
C PHE A 63 -7.62 8.13 -13.14
N ALA A 64 -8.44 7.67 -12.20
CA ALA A 64 -9.77 8.21 -11.94
C ALA A 64 -9.76 9.70 -11.50
N LYS A 65 -8.61 10.24 -11.12
CA LYS A 65 -8.44 11.65 -10.74
C LYS A 65 -7.86 12.52 -11.86
N VAL A 66 -7.41 11.90 -12.95
CA VAL A 66 -6.78 12.58 -14.08
C VAL A 66 -7.82 12.86 -15.15
N ASP A 67 -7.88 14.08 -15.66
CA ASP A 67 -8.65 14.41 -16.84
C ASP A 67 -7.72 14.45 -18.08
N PRO A 68 -7.83 13.49 -19.00
CA PRO A 68 -7.00 13.47 -20.21
C PRO A 68 -7.39 14.54 -21.24
N GLY A 69 -8.49 15.26 -21.05
CA GLY A 69 -9.02 16.24 -22.01
C GLY A 69 -9.56 15.61 -23.29
N LYS A 70 -9.81 14.28 -23.31
CA LYS A 70 -10.31 13.48 -24.43
C LYS A 70 -10.83 12.13 -23.96
N ASP A 71 -11.54 11.42 -24.85
CA ASP A 71 -12.16 10.11 -24.52
C ASP A 71 -11.17 8.98 -24.22
N THR A 72 -9.90 9.14 -24.56
CA THR A 72 -8.89 8.10 -24.36
C THR A 72 -7.77 8.62 -23.48
N PHE A 73 -7.50 7.91 -22.39
CA PHE A 73 -6.32 8.11 -21.57
C PHE A 73 -5.24 7.11 -21.96
N VAL A 74 -4.03 7.59 -22.21
CA VAL A 74 -2.85 6.75 -22.49
C VAL A 74 -1.82 7.03 -21.43
N PHE A 75 -1.49 6.00 -20.68
CA PHE A 75 -0.42 6.02 -19.71
C PHE A 75 0.69 5.06 -20.15
N MET A 76 1.92 5.50 -20.06
CA MET A 76 3.08 4.69 -20.41
C MET A 76 3.79 4.29 -19.11
N GLN A 77 4.01 3.00 -18.95
CA GLN A 77 4.81 2.45 -17.89
C GLN A 77 6.06 1.75 -18.42
N ASN A 78 6.98 1.41 -17.54
CA ASN A 78 8.32 0.95 -17.90
C ASN A 78 8.36 -0.49 -18.42
N ALA A 79 7.46 -1.35 -17.93
CA ALA A 79 7.39 -2.76 -18.32
C ALA A 79 5.94 -3.28 -18.29
N GLU A 80 5.75 -4.51 -18.79
CA GLU A 80 4.48 -5.23 -18.68
C GLU A 80 4.28 -5.76 -17.26
N PRO A 81 3.01 -5.83 -16.77
CA PRO A 81 2.69 -6.49 -15.52
C PRO A 81 3.11 -7.97 -15.57
N ILE A 82 3.69 -8.46 -14.48
CA ILE A 82 4.03 -9.88 -14.31
C ILE A 82 2.74 -10.69 -14.16
N SER A 83 1.83 -10.20 -13.35
CA SER A 83 0.49 -10.74 -13.16
C SER A 83 -0.52 -9.64 -12.81
N LEU A 84 -1.81 -9.99 -12.80
CA LEU A 84 -2.88 -9.12 -12.32
C LEU A 84 -3.54 -9.68 -11.05
N PHE A 85 -2.90 -10.65 -10.40
CA PHE A 85 -3.29 -11.09 -9.06
C PHE A 85 -2.63 -10.19 -8.01
N CYS A 86 -3.30 -9.09 -7.71
CA CYS A 86 -2.78 -7.95 -6.96
C CYS A 86 -2.26 -8.30 -5.56
N GLN A 87 -2.72 -9.39 -4.98
CA GLN A 87 -2.35 -9.81 -3.62
C GLN A 87 -0.97 -10.49 -3.54
N ASP A 88 -0.42 -10.95 -4.65
CA ASP A 88 0.89 -11.61 -4.71
C ASP A 88 1.94 -10.77 -5.46
N GLU A 89 1.70 -9.47 -5.65
CA GLU A 89 2.58 -8.64 -6.43
C GLU A 89 3.38 -7.64 -5.58
N THR A 90 4.66 -7.50 -5.92
CA THR A 90 5.56 -6.47 -5.37
C THR A 90 6.17 -5.59 -6.46
N ASP A 91 5.96 -5.97 -7.71
CA ASP A 91 6.44 -5.26 -8.89
C ASP A 91 5.59 -4.02 -9.16
N GLY A 92 6.24 -2.88 -9.39
CA GLY A 92 5.56 -1.60 -9.56
C GLY A 92 4.67 -1.54 -10.80
N GLU A 93 5.07 -2.19 -11.86
CA GLU A 93 4.34 -2.28 -13.12
C GLU A 93 3.10 -3.18 -13.04
N SER A 94 3.11 -4.16 -12.12
CA SER A 94 1.95 -4.99 -11.78
C SER A 94 1.03 -4.28 -10.79
N LEU A 95 1.56 -3.58 -9.81
CA LEU A 95 0.77 -2.83 -8.83
C LEU A 95 0.09 -1.60 -9.42
N ALA A 96 0.66 -0.97 -10.46
CA ALA A 96 0.07 0.21 -11.07
C ALA A 96 -1.34 -0.04 -11.64
N PRO A 97 -1.61 -1.07 -12.47
CA PRO A 97 -2.98 -1.42 -12.88
C PRO A 97 -3.85 -1.89 -11.71
N CYS A 98 -3.29 -2.60 -10.72
CA CYS A 98 -4.04 -3.03 -9.54
C CYS A 98 -4.65 -1.84 -8.79
N GLN A 99 -3.89 -0.80 -8.57
CA GLN A 99 -4.35 0.42 -7.89
C GLN A 99 -5.45 1.19 -8.63
N GLN A 100 -5.74 0.82 -9.88
CA GLN A 100 -6.84 1.42 -10.66
C GLN A 100 -8.16 0.66 -10.50
N VAL A 101 -8.13 -0.58 -10.03
CA VAL A 101 -9.29 -1.48 -10.02
C VAL A 101 -9.64 -2.04 -8.64
N VAL A 102 -8.71 -2.00 -7.68
CA VAL A 102 -8.96 -2.45 -6.31
C VAL A 102 -8.74 -1.31 -5.32
N GLU A 103 -9.48 -1.34 -4.23
CA GLU A 103 -9.31 -0.45 -3.08
C GLU A 103 -8.77 -1.24 -1.88
N THR A 104 -8.04 -0.57 -1.01
CA THR A 104 -7.51 -1.12 0.24
C THR A 104 -8.28 -0.57 1.45
N LEU A 105 -8.01 -1.08 2.64
CA LEU A 105 -8.65 -0.54 3.85
C LEU A 105 -8.24 0.92 4.08
N PHE A 106 -6.97 1.22 3.86
CA PHE A 106 -6.38 2.56 3.88
C PHE A 106 -5.47 2.74 2.68
N GLY A 107 -5.39 3.94 2.18
CA GLY A 107 -4.48 4.34 1.11
C GLY A 107 -3.56 5.47 1.54
N TYR A 108 -2.87 6.03 0.57
CA TYR A 108 -2.04 7.22 0.77
C TYR A 108 -2.65 8.43 0.07
N ALA A 109 -2.57 9.58 0.69
CA ALA A 109 -2.93 10.85 0.06
C ALA A 109 -2.14 11.06 -1.24
N ILE A 110 -2.72 11.80 -2.18
CA ILE A 110 -2.13 11.98 -3.52
C ILE A 110 -0.80 12.74 -3.45
N ASP A 111 -0.72 13.73 -2.58
CA ASP A 111 0.36 14.72 -2.51
C ASP A 111 1.29 14.54 -1.30
N SER A 112 1.03 13.54 -0.47
CA SER A 112 1.84 13.24 0.71
C SER A 112 1.94 11.75 0.99
N GLY A 113 2.71 11.39 2.02
CA GLY A 113 2.76 10.01 2.55
C GLY A 113 1.73 9.74 3.64
N ASP A 114 0.77 10.64 3.85
CA ASP A 114 -0.22 10.48 4.90
C ASP A 114 -1.18 9.35 4.56
N VAL A 115 -1.44 8.51 5.55
CA VAL A 115 -2.42 7.43 5.44
C VAL A 115 -3.82 8.02 5.51
N VAL A 116 -4.66 7.64 4.57
CA VAL A 116 -6.06 8.10 4.48
C VAL A 116 -7.02 6.91 4.44
N PRO A 117 -8.23 7.03 5.03
CA PRO A 117 -9.27 6.02 4.94
C PRO A 117 -9.69 5.75 3.49
N GLU A 118 -9.90 4.45 3.16
CA GLU A 118 -10.52 4.00 1.90
C GLU A 118 -11.72 3.08 2.21
N LEU A 119 -11.55 1.74 2.21
CA LEU A 119 -12.63 0.81 2.55
C LEU A 119 -12.92 0.75 4.06
N ALA A 120 -11.96 1.11 4.91
CA ALA A 120 -12.19 1.33 6.33
C ALA A 120 -12.27 2.82 6.64
N THR A 121 -13.13 3.20 7.57
CA THR A 121 -13.23 4.56 8.10
C THR A 121 -12.23 4.80 9.23
N GLU A 122 -11.95 3.76 10.00
CA GLU A 122 -10.95 3.75 11.07
C GLU A 122 -10.50 2.34 11.39
N CYS A 123 -9.31 2.20 11.96
CA CYS A 123 -8.85 0.99 12.62
C CYS A 123 -8.21 1.37 13.96
N VAL A 124 -8.57 0.66 15.02
CA VAL A 124 -8.02 0.85 16.37
C VAL A 124 -7.33 -0.42 16.83
N SER A 125 -6.14 -0.29 17.37
CA SER A 125 -5.40 -1.40 17.98
C SER A 125 -5.74 -1.56 19.46
N ASN A 126 -5.49 -2.76 20.00
CA ASN A 126 -5.36 -2.96 21.43
C ASN A 126 -4.00 -2.38 21.92
N GLU A 127 -3.73 -2.45 23.23
CA GLU A 127 -2.55 -1.84 23.85
C GLU A 127 -1.21 -2.35 23.28
N ASP A 128 -1.12 -3.62 22.93
CA ASP A 128 0.12 -4.25 22.42
C ASP A 128 0.15 -4.37 20.88
N THR A 129 -0.79 -3.74 20.20
CA THR A 129 -0.94 -3.73 18.71
C THR A 129 -1.08 -5.10 18.06
N SER A 130 -1.39 -6.14 18.84
CA SER A 130 -1.57 -7.50 18.35
C SER A 130 -2.94 -7.74 17.69
N VAL A 131 -3.92 -6.90 18.01
CA VAL A 131 -5.28 -6.97 17.46
C VAL A 131 -5.73 -5.60 16.98
N TRP A 132 -6.20 -5.54 15.75
CA TRP A 132 -6.78 -4.35 15.15
C TRP A 132 -8.26 -4.55 14.85
N THR A 133 -9.07 -3.60 15.26
CA THR A 133 -10.51 -3.59 14.95
C THR A 133 -10.78 -2.46 13.98
N CYS A 134 -11.28 -2.80 12.80
CA CYS A 134 -11.56 -1.83 11.75
C CYS A 134 -13.07 -1.68 11.53
N THR A 135 -13.52 -0.46 11.34
CA THR A 135 -14.88 -0.12 10.92
C THR A 135 -14.89 0.08 9.41
N LEU A 136 -15.67 -0.73 8.71
CA LEU A 136 -15.78 -0.62 7.25
C LEU A 136 -16.70 0.53 6.84
N ARG A 137 -16.40 1.13 5.70
CA ARG A 137 -17.23 2.13 5.04
C ARG A 137 -18.54 1.47 4.57
N GLU A 138 -19.67 2.07 4.87
CA GLU A 138 -20.97 1.59 4.42
C GLU A 138 -21.23 1.90 2.94
N GLY A 139 -22.07 1.07 2.29
CA GLY A 139 -22.54 1.29 0.93
C GLY A 139 -21.51 1.02 -0.16
N VAL A 140 -20.42 0.32 0.16
CA VAL A 140 -19.44 -0.11 -0.83
C VAL A 140 -20.02 -1.23 -1.69
N THR A 141 -19.81 -1.14 -3.00
CA THR A 141 -20.23 -2.16 -3.96
C THR A 141 -19.07 -2.59 -4.85
N PHE A 142 -19.06 -3.85 -5.23
CA PHE A 142 -18.19 -4.36 -6.29
C PHE A 142 -18.62 -3.84 -7.67
N HIS A 143 -17.79 -4.05 -8.68
CA HIS A 143 -18.07 -3.62 -10.05
C HIS A 143 -19.33 -4.26 -10.69
N ASP A 144 -19.74 -5.42 -10.18
CA ASP A 144 -20.98 -6.09 -10.59
C ASP A 144 -22.24 -5.58 -9.86
N GLY A 145 -22.06 -4.64 -8.90
CA GLY A 145 -23.12 -4.04 -8.10
C GLY A 145 -23.46 -4.82 -6.82
N SER A 146 -22.82 -5.95 -6.53
CA SER A 146 -22.98 -6.63 -5.25
C SER A 146 -22.38 -5.81 -4.10
N SER A 147 -22.96 -5.92 -2.90
CA SER A 147 -22.49 -5.20 -1.72
C SER A 147 -21.28 -5.89 -1.11
N MET A 148 -20.29 -5.10 -0.68
CA MET A 148 -19.15 -5.55 0.09
C MET A 148 -19.47 -5.61 1.58
N ASP A 149 -19.00 -6.65 2.26
CA ASP A 149 -19.05 -6.78 3.72
C ASP A 149 -17.73 -7.29 4.33
N ALA A 150 -17.72 -7.53 5.65
CA ALA A 150 -16.53 -8.02 6.34
C ALA A 150 -16.09 -9.42 5.91
N ASN A 151 -17.00 -10.25 5.39
CA ASN A 151 -16.62 -11.58 4.89
C ASN A 151 -15.79 -11.49 3.61
N ASP A 152 -16.02 -10.47 2.78
CA ASP A 152 -15.22 -10.22 1.58
C ASP A 152 -13.79 -9.81 1.94
N VAL A 153 -13.64 -8.98 2.98
CA VAL A 153 -12.31 -8.62 3.52
C VAL A 153 -11.59 -9.87 4.01
N VAL A 154 -12.27 -10.72 4.81
CA VAL A 154 -11.69 -11.98 5.31
C VAL A 154 -11.32 -12.91 4.15
N ALA A 155 -12.19 -13.05 3.14
CA ALA A 155 -11.93 -13.89 1.98
C ALA A 155 -10.71 -13.39 1.18
N SER A 156 -10.58 -12.06 1.00
CA SER A 156 -9.45 -11.44 0.33
C SER A 156 -8.13 -11.71 1.08
N TRP A 157 -8.12 -11.47 2.39
CA TRP A 157 -6.93 -11.77 3.21
C TRP A 157 -6.57 -13.26 3.20
N ALA A 158 -7.56 -14.15 3.35
CA ALA A 158 -7.32 -15.59 3.29
C ALA A 158 -6.75 -16.02 1.94
N ALA A 159 -7.22 -15.45 0.83
CA ALA A 159 -6.65 -15.73 -0.49
C ALA A 159 -5.20 -15.23 -0.64
N GLY A 160 -4.87 -14.10 0.00
CA GLY A 160 -3.53 -13.52 -0.05
C GLY A 160 -2.50 -14.24 0.83
N ILE A 161 -2.88 -14.65 2.06
CA ILE A 161 -1.92 -15.14 3.07
C ILE A 161 -1.98 -16.64 3.32
N ASP A 162 -3.05 -17.34 2.96
CA ASP A 162 -3.17 -18.78 3.16
C ASP A 162 -2.83 -19.54 1.89
N ALA A 163 -1.61 -20.06 1.82
CA ALA A 163 -1.13 -20.87 0.69
C ALA A 163 -1.98 -22.14 0.44
N ALA A 164 -2.77 -22.61 1.41
CA ALA A 164 -3.69 -23.73 1.25
C ALA A 164 -5.06 -23.29 0.71
N ASN A 165 -5.33 -22.00 0.62
CA ASN A 165 -6.59 -21.49 0.08
C ASN A 165 -6.68 -21.82 -1.41
N PRO A 166 -7.79 -22.41 -1.90
CA PRO A 166 -7.93 -22.77 -3.31
C PRO A 166 -7.94 -21.55 -4.26
N ASN A 167 -8.15 -20.36 -3.74
CA ASN A 167 -8.10 -19.11 -4.50
C ASN A 167 -6.71 -18.43 -4.43
N HIS A 168 -5.76 -18.99 -3.68
CA HIS A 168 -4.39 -18.49 -3.67
C HIS A 168 -3.69 -18.89 -4.97
N ILE A 169 -3.28 -17.91 -5.77
CA ILE A 169 -2.66 -18.13 -7.08
C ILE A 169 -1.22 -17.61 -7.09
N GLY A 170 -0.75 -17.13 -5.96
CA GLY A 170 0.56 -16.51 -5.83
C GLY A 170 1.71 -17.45 -6.15
N ASN A 171 2.71 -16.92 -6.81
CA ASN A 171 3.95 -17.61 -7.14
C ASN A 171 5.15 -16.66 -7.27
N THR A 172 4.98 -15.38 -6.98
CA THR A 172 6.05 -14.37 -7.10
C THR A 172 6.86 -14.19 -5.82
N GLY A 173 6.39 -14.77 -4.70
CA GLY A 173 7.00 -14.64 -3.38
C GLY A 173 6.47 -13.45 -2.57
N ALA A 174 5.55 -12.65 -3.10
CA ALA A 174 4.96 -11.52 -2.36
C ALA A 174 4.21 -11.97 -1.10
N PHE A 175 3.68 -13.18 -1.10
CA PHE A 175 3.08 -13.82 0.06
C PHE A 175 3.99 -13.80 1.31
N GLU A 176 5.30 -13.90 1.13
CA GLU A 176 6.27 -13.87 2.24
C GLU A 176 6.26 -12.56 3.04
N TYR A 177 5.73 -11.47 2.48
CA TYR A 177 5.59 -10.20 3.20
C TYR A 177 4.46 -10.20 4.22
N TYR A 178 3.57 -11.19 4.18
CA TYR A 178 2.41 -11.28 5.06
C TYR A 178 2.54 -12.40 6.09
N SER A 179 3.58 -13.22 6.00
CA SER A 179 3.82 -14.38 6.89
C SER A 179 4.71 -14.04 8.09
#